data_e68646300bc7556d4396a160690ccce7
#
_entry.id   e68646300bc7556d4396a160690ccce7
#
_cell.length_a   1.000
_cell.length_b   1.000
_cell.length_c   1.000
_cell.angle_alpha   90.00
_cell.angle_beta   90.00
_cell.angle_gamma   90.00
#
_symmetry.space_group_name_H-M   'P 1'
#
loop_
_entity.id
_entity.type
_entity.pdbx_description
1 polymer ?
#
loop_
_entity_poly.entity_id
_entity_poly.type
_entity_poly.pdbx_seq_one_letter_code
_entity_poly.pdbx_strand_id
1 'polypeptide(L)'
;MATLLKDQDMGAAVETPVANPAHLFPTPAHVAAELIRPFPYVLGARTKLRPHSLIPAIHQGPEVFWAERAFNGVRGAWVPRTVDLLHQVYSDNVNFTARGFAPFATMLGEDWFLVPAEVDPPLHAMLRAMVNPVFTPKRMAALEEKIRGYARDFILSFRDKGGCEFMADFAFEFPIKVFLELMGLPQERVGQFLAWEHKLLHEPDLNEIIAGTRAVVDYLREQIEDRRVRPRDDLITFGITVEQNGRRLTDDELLGFCFNLFIGGLDTVSTNMAWQFLHLAEHHDDQARLRADPQLLPAAIDEMMRFYAAVATSRECVNETQLGEVTVRPGDKVLLATFLAGHDPATYDDPEKVILDRGARHVSFGYGSHLCIGMHLARREMRIALEEFLREVPEFSIAPDADITYYLAAIIQPITLPLVWGA
;
A
#
# COMPACT_ATOMS: atom_id res chain seq x y z
N MET A 1 -22.09 21.26 3.01
CA MET A 1 -21.47 21.35 4.36
C MET A 1 -21.52 19.94 4.95
N ALA A 2 -20.43 19.18 4.87
CA ALA A 2 -20.37 17.88 5.55
C ALA A 2 -20.35 18.15 7.06
N THR A 3 -21.34 17.62 7.78
CA THR A 3 -21.34 17.67 9.25
C THR A 3 -20.15 16.82 9.72
N LEU A 4 -19.17 17.45 10.37
CA LEU A 4 -18.04 16.76 10.95
C LEU A 4 -18.55 15.71 11.96
N LEU A 5 -18.23 14.45 11.71
CA LEU A 5 -18.56 13.37 12.63
C LEU A 5 -17.83 13.57 13.96
N LYS A 6 -18.52 13.42 15.07
CA LYS A 6 -17.89 13.42 16.40
C LYS A 6 -17.23 12.06 16.67
N ASP A 7 -16.26 12.03 17.59
CA ASP A 7 -15.56 10.78 17.97
C ASP A 7 -16.51 9.61 18.27
N GLN A 8 -17.70 9.91 18.81
CA GLN A 8 -18.72 8.89 19.13
C GLN A 8 -19.42 8.32 17.89
N ASP A 9 -19.46 9.08 16.79
CA ASP A 9 -20.15 8.69 15.56
C ASP A 9 -19.24 7.87 14.63
N MET A 10 -17.91 7.99 14.78
CA MET A 10 -16.94 7.23 13.98
C MET A 10 -17.02 5.72 14.22
N GLY A 11 -17.23 5.29 15.47
CA GLY A 11 -17.33 3.86 15.82
C GLY A 11 -18.62 3.19 15.32
N ALA A 12 -19.70 3.96 15.18
CA ALA A 12 -20.99 3.43 14.69
C ALA A 12 -21.04 3.29 13.16
N ALA A 13 -20.17 4.01 12.44
CA ALA A 13 -20.14 4.04 10.99
C ALA A 13 -19.23 2.96 10.36
N VAL A 14 -18.48 2.22 11.18
CA VAL A 14 -17.51 1.22 10.74
C VAL A 14 -17.81 -0.12 11.39
N GLU A 15 -18.05 -1.13 10.56
CA GLU A 15 -18.18 -2.52 11.02
C GLU A 15 -16.77 -3.05 11.34
N THR A 16 -16.44 -3.16 12.62
CA THR A 16 -15.16 -3.74 13.05
C THR A 16 -15.35 -5.21 13.46
N PRO A 17 -14.42 -6.10 13.09
CA PRO A 17 -14.46 -7.48 13.57
C PRO A 17 -14.45 -7.54 15.10
N VAL A 18 -15.26 -8.42 15.67
CA VAL A 18 -15.24 -8.67 17.11
C VAL A 18 -13.94 -9.39 17.44
N ALA A 19 -13.02 -8.68 18.09
CA ALA A 19 -11.79 -9.31 18.56
C ALA A 19 -12.12 -10.29 19.71
N ASN A 20 -11.46 -11.46 19.71
CA ASN A 20 -11.50 -12.33 20.86
C ASN A 20 -10.78 -11.64 22.04
N PRO A 21 -11.47 -11.33 23.17
CA PRO A 21 -10.86 -10.60 24.29
C PRO A 21 -9.60 -11.28 24.84
N ALA A 22 -9.49 -12.61 24.72
CA ALA A 22 -8.31 -13.36 25.16
C ALA A 22 -7.05 -13.07 24.34
N HIS A 23 -7.19 -12.49 23.15
CA HIS A 23 -6.09 -12.15 22.26
C HIS A 23 -5.74 -10.65 22.26
N LEU A 24 -6.50 -9.83 22.97
CA LEU A 24 -6.22 -8.40 23.05
C LEU A 24 -5.06 -8.09 23.99
N PHE A 25 -4.12 -7.31 23.52
CA PHE A 25 -3.07 -6.75 24.37
C PHE A 25 -3.64 -5.57 25.18
N PRO A 26 -3.39 -5.53 26.48
CA PRO A 26 -3.83 -4.41 27.30
C PRO A 26 -3.09 -3.12 26.92
N THR A 27 -3.77 -1.99 27.07
CA THR A 27 -3.13 -0.68 26.94
C THR A 27 -2.02 -0.55 28.00
N PRO A 28 -0.79 -0.18 27.59
CA PRO A 28 0.32 -0.02 28.53
C PRO A 28 0.03 1.05 29.60
N ALA A 29 0.47 0.81 30.82
CA ALA A 29 0.19 1.72 31.97
C ALA A 29 0.78 3.14 31.79
N HIS A 30 1.74 3.34 30.90
CA HIS A 30 2.32 4.66 30.63
C HIS A 30 1.52 5.48 29.62
N VAL A 31 0.51 4.91 28.99
CA VAL A 31 -0.38 5.62 28.07
C VAL A 31 -1.43 6.38 28.89
N ALA A 32 -1.41 7.70 28.81
CA ALA A 32 -2.38 8.54 29.50
C ALA A 32 -3.77 8.39 28.87
N ALA A 33 -4.81 8.32 29.70
CA ALA A 33 -6.17 8.04 29.24
C ALA A 33 -6.70 9.09 28.24
N GLU A 34 -6.29 10.34 28.38
CA GLU A 34 -6.65 11.45 27.48
C GLU A 34 -6.03 11.33 26.07
N LEU A 35 -5.03 10.47 25.91
CA LEU A 35 -4.41 10.21 24.62
C LEU A 35 -5.03 9.01 23.90
N ILE A 36 -5.88 8.23 24.56
CA ILE A 36 -6.58 7.11 23.93
C ILE A 36 -7.70 7.66 23.06
N ARG A 37 -7.67 7.34 21.75
CA ARG A 37 -8.64 7.83 20.78
C ARG A 37 -9.22 6.71 19.93
N PRO A 38 -10.48 6.85 19.49
CA PRO A 38 -11.07 5.99 18.47
C PRO A 38 -10.24 6.02 17.19
N PHE A 39 -10.00 4.86 16.61
CA PHE A 39 -9.29 4.72 15.34
C PHE A 39 -9.99 3.65 14.50
N PRO A 40 -10.72 4.04 13.45
CA PRO A 40 -11.58 3.12 12.71
C PRO A 40 -10.82 2.22 11.74
N TYR A 41 -9.56 2.53 11.42
CA TYR A 41 -8.75 1.79 10.46
C TYR A 41 -8.12 0.54 11.10
N VAL A 42 -8.95 -0.44 11.40
CA VAL A 42 -8.58 -1.68 12.08
C VAL A 42 -8.61 -2.83 11.09
N LEU A 43 -7.68 -3.77 11.20
CA LEU A 43 -7.61 -4.95 10.34
C LEU A 43 -8.97 -5.65 10.23
N GLY A 44 -9.45 -5.82 9.01
CA GLY A 44 -10.72 -6.46 8.69
C GLY A 44 -11.97 -5.59 8.87
N ALA A 45 -11.83 -4.33 9.29
CA ALA A 45 -12.97 -3.42 9.37
C ALA A 45 -13.49 -3.06 7.97
N ARG A 46 -14.80 -2.82 7.88
CA ARG A 46 -15.49 -2.44 6.64
C ARG A 46 -16.43 -1.27 6.89
N THR A 47 -16.65 -0.47 5.88
CA THR A 47 -17.57 0.67 5.94
C THR A 47 -18.14 1.00 4.56
N LYS A 48 -19.33 1.60 4.54
CA LYS A 48 -19.90 2.23 3.33
C LYS A 48 -19.57 3.72 3.26
N LEU A 49 -19.09 4.31 4.35
CA LEU A 49 -18.58 5.67 4.33
C LEU A 49 -17.21 5.70 3.68
N ARG A 50 -16.94 6.75 2.90
CA ARG A 50 -15.59 6.96 2.36
C ARG A 50 -14.58 7.09 3.51
N PRO A 51 -13.56 6.22 3.60
CA PRO A 51 -12.63 6.23 4.74
C PRO A 51 -11.99 7.60 4.97
N HIS A 52 -11.58 8.29 3.91
CA HIS A 52 -10.95 9.61 4.00
C HIS A 52 -11.86 10.69 4.61
N SER A 53 -13.20 10.52 4.59
CA SER A 53 -14.13 11.46 5.25
C SER A 53 -14.04 11.41 6.79
N LEU A 54 -13.41 10.39 7.36
CA LEU A 54 -13.19 10.26 8.80
C LEU A 54 -11.95 11.02 9.28
N ILE A 55 -11.03 11.37 8.39
CA ILE A 55 -9.74 11.97 8.71
C ILE A 55 -9.85 13.36 9.36
N PRO A 56 -10.72 14.28 8.89
CA PRO A 56 -10.84 15.61 9.50
C PRO A 56 -11.18 15.59 11.00
N ALA A 57 -11.97 14.61 11.45
CA ALA A 57 -12.27 14.44 12.88
C ALA A 57 -11.03 14.03 13.68
N ILE A 58 -10.18 13.15 13.13
CA ILE A 58 -8.92 12.73 13.77
C ILE A 58 -7.96 13.94 13.89
N HIS A 59 -7.92 14.80 12.89
CA HIS A 59 -7.08 16.02 12.89
C HIS A 59 -7.48 17.07 13.94
N GLN A 60 -8.66 16.96 14.56
CA GLN A 60 -9.05 17.80 15.69
C GLN A 60 -8.46 17.34 17.04
N GLY A 61 -7.90 16.12 17.08
CA GLY A 61 -7.27 15.54 18.26
C GLY A 61 -5.79 15.92 18.43
N PRO A 62 -5.09 15.26 19.37
CA PRO A 62 -3.65 15.43 19.54
C PRO A 62 -2.87 14.95 18.32
N GLU A 63 -1.65 15.48 18.14
CA GLU A 63 -0.80 15.11 16.99
C GLU A 63 -0.30 13.67 17.06
N VAL A 64 -0.16 13.13 18.27
CA VAL A 64 0.12 11.72 18.53
C VAL A 64 -0.89 11.20 19.54
N PHE A 65 -1.54 10.11 19.22
CA PHE A 65 -2.53 9.47 20.09
C PHE A 65 -2.35 7.95 20.12
N TRP A 66 -2.91 7.30 21.14
CA TRP A 66 -2.94 5.84 21.25
C TRP A 66 -4.23 5.28 20.66
N ALA A 67 -4.09 4.32 19.76
CA ALA A 67 -5.19 3.57 19.17
C ALA A 67 -5.12 2.09 19.58
N GLU A 68 -6.08 1.62 20.39
CA GLU A 68 -5.98 0.33 21.09
C GLU A 68 -5.88 -0.91 20.20
N ARG A 69 -6.33 -0.84 18.96
CA ARG A 69 -6.36 -1.98 18.01
C ARG A 69 -5.66 -1.68 16.69
N ALA A 70 -4.86 -0.62 16.65
CA ALA A 70 -4.27 -0.14 15.40
C ALA A 70 -3.24 -1.11 14.79
N PHE A 71 -2.62 -1.98 15.59
CA PHE A 71 -1.66 -2.96 15.09
C PHE A 71 -2.29 -4.36 15.04
N ASN A 72 -2.43 -4.91 13.81
CA ASN A 72 -3.00 -6.23 13.53
C ASN A 72 -4.37 -6.52 14.20
N GLY A 73 -5.13 -5.46 14.51
CA GLY A 73 -6.46 -5.59 15.10
C GLY A 73 -6.52 -6.07 16.57
N VAL A 74 -5.37 -6.35 17.19
CA VAL A 74 -5.30 -6.94 18.54
C VAL A 74 -4.42 -6.16 19.51
N ARG A 75 -3.50 -5.34 18.99
CA ARG A 75 -2.54 -4.56 19.81
C ARG A 75 -2.67 -3.08 19.51
N GLY A 76 -2.55 -2.25 20.56
CA GLY A 76 -2.51 -0.80 20.40
C GLY A 76 -1.19 -0.31 19.79
N ALA A 77 -1.25 0.90 19.23
CA ALA A 77 -0.09 1.61 18.71
C ALA A 77 -0.23 3.12 18.91
N TRP A 78 0.88 3.82 18.99
CA TRP A 78 0.93 5.25 18.81
C TRP A 78 0.67 5.60 17.34
N VAL A 79 -0.15 6.59 17.09
CA VAL A 79 -0.51 7.04 15.74
C VAL A 79 -0.16 8.52 15.62
N PRO A 80 0.99 8.87 15.03
CA PRO A 80 1.28 10.23 14.61
C PRO A 80 0.45 10.57 13.37
N ARG A 81 -0.09 11.82 13.29
CA ARG A 81 -0.96 12.24 12.19
C ARG A 81 -0.38 13.31 11.28
N THR A 82 0.79 13.86 11.61
CA THR A 82 1.43 14.95 10.84
C THR A 82 2.59 14.43 9.99
N VAL A 83 2.90 15.14 8.90
CA VAL A 83 4.01 14.80 8.01
C VAL A 83 5.33 14.81 8.75
N ASP A 84 5.59 15.81 9.59
CA ASP A 84 6.86 15.95 10.33
C ASP A 84 7.08 14.80 11.31
N LEU A 85 6.02 14.37 12.02
CA LEU A 85 6.12 13.23 12.94
C LEU A 85 6.34 11.91 12.21
N LEU A 86 5.71 11.71 11.04
CA LEU A 86 6.01 10.55 10.20
C LEU A 86 7.47 10.59 9.74
N HIS A 87 7.96 11.75 9.28
CA HIS A 87 9.36 11.92 8.90
C HIS A 87 10.32 11.61 10.04
N GLN A 88 10.00 12.06 11.26
CA GLN A 88 10.79 11.75 12.47
C GLN A 88 10.94 10.24 12.64
N VAL A 89 9.83 9.49 12.67
CA VAL A 89 9.86 8.03 12.87
C VAL A 89 10.53 7.30 11.71
N TYR A 90 10.26 7.68 10.47
CA TYR A 90 10.89 7.05 9.30
C TYR A 90 12.40 7.27 9.22
N SER A 91 12.91 8.37 9.77
CA SER A 91 14.34 8.72 9.72
C SER A 91 15.13 8.22 10.93
N ASP A 92 14.46 7.92 12.03
CA ASP A 92 15.10 7.52 13.29
C ASP A 92 15.25 5.99 13.37
N ASN A 93 16.27 5.47 12.68
CA ASN A 93 16.61 4.05 12.73
C ASN A 93 17.36 3.62 14.01
N VAL A 94 17.61 4.54 14.95
CA VAL A 94 18.23 4.25 16.25
C VAL A 94 17.18 3.86 17.27
N ASN A 95 16.04 4.56 17.26
CA ASN A 95 14.98 4.37 18.24
C ASN A 95 13.83 3.52 17.71
N PHE A 96 13.68 3.41 16.38
CA PHE A 96 12.59 2.65 15.74
C PHE A 96 13.12 1.60 14.78
N THR A 97 12.67 0.35 14.96
CA THR A 97 12.99 -0.76 14.06
C THR A 97 11.86 -1.04 13.07
N ALA A 98 12.23 -1.46 11.87
CA ALA A 98 11.30 -2.00 10.88
C ALA A 98 11.08 -3.52 11.04
N ARG A 99 11.81 -4.20 11.91
CA ARG A 99 11.70 -5.65 12.09
C ARG A 99 10.33 -6.06 12.62
N GLY A 100 9.82 -7.19 12.14
CA GLY A 100 8.61 -7.83 12.66
C GLY A 100 7.33 -7.04 12.39
N PHE A 101 7.28 -6.21 11.34
CA PHE A 101 6.01 -5.61 10.92
C PHE A 101 5.15 -6.61 10.11
N ALA A 102 5.77 -7.60 9.48
CA ALA A 102 5.10 -8.63 8.70
C ALA A 102 5.28 -10.02 9.34
N PRO A 103 4.22 -10.77 9.59
CA PRO A 103 4.30 -12.01 10.38
C PRO A 103 4.55 -13.27 9.52
N PHE A 104 4.75 -13.17 8.21
CA PHE A 104 4.71 -14.30 7.27
C PHE A 104 5.71 -15.42 7.58
N ALA A 105 6.98 -15.10 7.80
CA ALA A 105 8.00 -16.10 8.15
C ALA A 105 7.67 -16.77 9.49
N THR A 106 7.35 -15.96 10.51
CA THR A 106 7.00 -16.46 11.85
C THR A 106 5.78 -17.38 11.82
N MET A 107 4.76 -17.08 11.02
CA MET A 107 3.59 -17.95 10.83
C MET A 107 3.95 -19.33 10.26
N LEU A 108 5.02 -19.40 9.47
CA LEU A 108 5.54 -20.65 8.91
C LEU A 108 6.52 -21.36 9.83
N GLY A 109 6.91 -20.75 10.96
CA GLY A 109 7.99 -21.25 11.82
C GLY A 109 9.37 -21.12 11.18
N GLU A 110 9.55 -20.13 10.30
CA GLU A 110 10.79 -19.86 9.55
C GLU A 110 11.40 -18.51 9.99
N ASP A 111 12.67 -18.26 9.62
CA ASP A 111 13.46 -17.12 10.09
C ASP A 111 14.05 -16.30 8.92
N TRP A 112 13.20 -15.94 7.96
CA TRP A 112 13.55 -15.01 6.88
C TRP A 112 12.78 -13.69 7.04
N PHE A 113 13.21 -12.64 6.35
CA PHE A 113 12.63 -11.29 6.45
C PHE A 113 12.24 -10.78 5.07
N LEU A 114 11.27 -9.86 5.02
CA LEU A 114 10.98 -9.11 3.79
C LEU A 114 12.17 -8.17 3.47
N VAL A 115 12.99 -8.56 2.52
CA VAL A 115 14.18 -7.79 2.12
C VAL A 115 13.82 -6.77 1.05
N PRO A 116 14.19 -5.50 1.22
CA PRO A 116 14.87 -4.87 2.36
C PRO A 116 13.92 -4.28 3.42
N ALA A 117 12.61 -4.51 3.34
CA ALA A 117 11.58 -3.76 4.08
C ALA A 117 11.63 -4.00 5.60
N GLU A 118 11.97 -5.22 6.05
CA GLU A 118 12.07 -5.60 7.48
C GLU A 118 13.49 -5.58 8.02
N VAL A 119 14.41 -4.90 7.36
CA VAL A 119 15.82 -4.91 7.76
C VAL A 119 16.27 -3.51 8.13
N ASP A 120 16.96 -3.38 9.27
CA ASP A 120 17.49 -2.09 9.74
C ASP A 120 18.92 -1.84 9.26
N PRO A 121 19.37 -0.56 9.21
CA PRO A 121 20.79 -0.25 9.00
C PRO A 121 21.70 -0.89 10.06
N PRO A 122 22.95 -1.30 9.74
CA PRO A 122 23.63 -1.06 8.45
C PRO A 122 23.28 -2.07 7.35
N LEU A 123 22.71 -3.24 7.68
CA LEU A 123 22.39 -4.29 6.73
C LEU A 123 21.40 -3.81 5.66
N HIS A 124 20.39 -3.04 6.05
CA HIS A 124 19.45 -2.42 5.12
C HIS A 124 20.14 -1.62 4.00
N ALA A 125 21.09 -0.74 4.37
CA ALA A 125 21.78 0.09 3.38
C ALA A 125 22.55 -0.74 2.35
N MET A 126 23.18 -1.83 2.79
CA MET A 126 23.88 -2.75 1.91
C MET A 126 22.91 -3.48 0.96
N LEU A 127 21.82 -4.04 1.48
CA LEU A 127 20.82 -4.73 0.67
C LEU A 127 20.13 -3.77 -0.32
N ARG A 128 19.84 -2.55 0.10
CA ARG A 128 19.31 -1.49 -0.80
C ARG A 128 20.29 -1.17 -1.92
N ALA A 129 21.59 -1.07 -1.63
CA ALA A 129 22.60 -0.84 -2.65
C ALA A 129 22.67 -1.97 -3.69
N MET A 130 22.38 -3.22 -3.28
CA MET A 130 22.30 -4.37 -4.19
C MET A 130 21.08 -4.29 -5.11
N VAL A 131 19.89 -3.96 -4.57
CA VAL A 131 18.64 -4.09 -5.32
C VAL A 131 18.16 -2.81 -6.01
N ASN A 132 18.53 -1.61 -5.52
CA ASN A 132 18.15 -0.34 -6.13
C ASN A 132 18.45 -0.21 -7.65
N PRO A 133 19.59 -0.74 -8.18
CA PRO A 133 19.93 -0.58 -9.60
C PRO A 133 18.87 -1.12 -10.57
N VAL A 134 18.05 -2.09 -10.16
CA VAL A 134 17.00 -2.65 -11.04
C VAL A 134 15.68 -1.86 -11.02
N PHE A 135 15.50 -0.96 -10.03
CA PHE A 135 14.31 -0.12 -9.91
C PHE A 135 14.53 1.35 -10.33
N THR A 136 15.61 1.61 -11.07
CA THR A 136 15.90 2.96 -11.56
C THR A 136 14.86 3.43 -12.58
N PRO A 137 14.59 4.76 -12.71
CA PRO A 137 13.66 5.29 -13.69
C PRO A 137 13.94 4.80 -15.12
N LYS A 138 15.22 4.69 -15.49
CA LYS A 138 15.64 4.22 -16.81
C LYS A 138 15.26 2.75 -17.07
N ARG A 139 15.45 1.87 -16.08
CA ARG A 139 15.07 0.46 -16.23
C ARG A 139 13.55 0.30 -16.25
N MET A 140 12.84 1.02 -15.42
CA MET A 140 11.37 1.00 -15.42
C MET A 140 10.81 1.58 -16.73
N ALA A 141 11.49 2.55 -17.34
CA ALA A 141 11.10 3.06 -18.67
C ALA A 141 11.21 2.01 -19.77
N ALA A 142 12.13 1.07 -19.70
CA ALA A 142 12.28 0.02 -20.69
C ALA A 142 11.09 -0.97 -20.71
N LEU A 143 10.28 -1.01 -19.66
CA LEU A 143 9.10 -1.86 -19.56
C LEU A 143 7.83 -1.17 -20.08
N GLU A 144 7.89 0.13 -20.38
CA GLU A 144 6.71 0.95 -20.67
C GLU A 144 5.81 0.36 -21.76
N GLU A 145 6.38 -0.05 -22.88
CA GLU A 145 5.60 -0.61 -24.00
C GLU A 145 4.87 -1.91 -23.63
N LYS A 146 5.51 -2.78 -22.84
CA LYS A 146 4.88 -4.01 -22.36
C LYS A 146 3.75 -3.71 -21.38
N ILE A 147 4.01 -2.83 -20.40
CA ILE A 147 3.00 -2.41 -19.42
C ILE A 147 1.80 -1.78 -20.14
N ARG A 148 2.05 -0.94 -21.15
CA ARG A 148 1.02 -0.31 -21.99
C ARG A 148 0.24 -1.35 -22.78
N GLY A 149 0.90 -2.36 -23.32
CA GLY A 149 0.25 -3.50 -23.98
C GLY A 149 -0.74 -4.20 -23.03
N TYR A 150 -0.32 -4.54 -21.81
CA TYR A 150 -1.19 -5.17 -20.81
C TYR A 150 -2.40 -4.29 -20.46
N ALA A 151 -2.19 -3.00 -20.19
CA ALA A 151 -3.28 -2.07 -19.89
C ALA A 151 -4.31 -2.02 -21.03
N ARG A 152 -3.85 -1.90 -22.29
CA ARG A 152 -4.72 -1.87 -23.47
C ARG A 152 -5.50 -3.17 -23.64
N ASP A 153 -4.87 -4.32 -23.51
CA ASP A 153 -5.52 -5.62 -23.68
C ASP A 153 -6.70 -5.75 -22.71
N PHE A 154 -6.51 -5.38 -21.44
CA PHE A 154 -7.59 -5.36 -20.45
C PHE A 154 -8.69 -4.37 -20.84
N ILE A 155 -8.37 -3.11 -21.12
CA ILE A 155 -9.35 -2.08 -21.43
C ILE A 155 -10.18 -2.46 -22.65
N LEU A 156 -9.55 -2.98 -23.71
CA LEU A 156 -10.23 -3.42 -24.93
C LEU A 156 -11.17 -4.62 -24.69
N SER A 157 -10.93 -5.43 -23.65
CA SER A 157 -11.79 -6.57 -23.32
C SER A 157 -13.18 -6.18 -22.80
N PHE A 158 -13.31 -4.97 -22.23
CA PHE A 158 -14.56 -4.48 -21.66
C PHE A 158 -15.05 -3.13 -22.24
N ARG A 159 -14.22 -2.40 -22.98
CA ARG A 159 -14.56 -1.06 -23.53
C ARG A 159 -15.93 -1.02 -24.18
N ASP A 160 -16.20 -1.99 -25.05
CA ASP A 160 -17.43 -2.01 -25.87
C ASP A 160 -18.66 -2.54 -25.10
N LYS A 161 -18.48 -2.91 -23.81
CA LYS A 161 -19.58 -3.35 -22.94
C LYS A 161 -20.32 -2.18 -22.28
N GLY A 162 -19.79 -0.94 -22.36
CA GLY A 162 -20.36 0.25 -21.72
C GLY A 162 -20.19 0.30 -20.20
N GLY A 163 -19.37 -0.58 -19.63
CA GLY A 163 -19.05 -0.64 -18.20
C GLY A 163 -18.14 -1.79 -17.82
N CYS A 164 -17.59 -1.74 -16.61
CA CYS A 164 -16.77 -2.81 -16.03
C CYS A 164 -16.88 -2.81 -14.49
N GLU A 165 -16.52 -3.92 -13.87
CA GLU A 165 -16.16 -3.93 -12.45
C GLU A 165 -14.65 -3.67 -12.35
N PHE A 166 -14.28 -2.41 -12.14
CA PHE A 166 -12.89 -1.95 -12.30
C PHE A 166 -11.89 -2.71 -11.43
N MET A 167 -12.27 -3.10 -10.20
CA MET A 167 -11.36 -3.86 -9.33
C MET A 167 -11.04 -5.23 -9.93
N ALA A 168 -12.06 -6.02 -10.29
CA ALA A 168 -11.88 -7.37 -10.80
C ALA A 168 -11.40 -7.40 -12.26
N ASP A 169 -11.94 -6.53 -13.12
CA ASP A 169 -11.68 -6.56 -14.56
C ASP A 169 -10.34 -5.88 -14.94
N PHE A 170 -9.76 -5.07 -14.02
CA PHE A 170 -8.55 -4.31 -14.31
C PHE A 170 -7.58 -4.19 -13.13
N ALA A 171 -8.02 -3.58 -12.00
CA ALA A 171 -7.10 -3.09 -10.98
C ALA A 171 -6.32 -4.19 -10.27
N PHE A 172 -6.92 -5.36 -10.04
CA PHE A 172 -6.23 -6.49 -9.42
C PHE A 172 -5.32 -7.23 -10.43
N GLU A 173 -5.77 -7.43 -11.66
CA GLU A 173 -5.03 -8.27 -12.62
C GLU A 173 -3.85 -7.54 -13.28
N PHE A 174 -3.99 -6.24 -13.55
CA PHE A 174 -2.98 -5.48 -14.28
C PHE A 174 -1.61 -5.42 -13.56
N PRO A 175 -1.49 -5.07 -12.26
CA PRO A 175 -0.22 -5.09 -11.55
C PRO A 175 0.39 -6.49 -11.44
N ILE A 176 -0.45 -7.53 -11.34
CA ILE A 176 0.03 -8.91 -11.33
C ILE A 176 0.73 -9.26 -12.64
N LYS A 177 0.18 -8.86 -13.79
CA LYS A 177 0.85 -9.08 -15.08
C LYS A 177 2.21 -8.39 -15.15
N VAL A 178 2.29 -7.16 -14.64
CA VAL A 178 3.56 -6.43 -14.57
C VAL A 178 4.55 -7.12 -13.63
N PHE A 179 4.09 -7.58 -12.47
CA PHE A 179 4.91 -8.35 -11.54
C PHE A 179 5.43 -9.65 -12.16
N LEU A 180 4.57 -10.43 -12.83
CA LEU A 180 4.97 -11.67 -13.50
C LEU A 180 6.01 -11.40 -14.59
N GLU A 181 5.89 -10.31 -15.34
CA GLU A 181 6.88 -9.88 -16.34
C GLU A 181 8.24 -9.60 -15.69
N LEU A 182 8.27 -8.82 -14.61
CA LEU A 182 9.50 -8.48 -13.87
C LEU A 182 10.20 -9.72 -13.30
N MET A 183 9.42 -10.63 -12.77
CA MET A 183 9.92 -11.86 -12.17
C MET A 183 10.23 -12.97 -13.19
N GLY A 184 9.95 -12.74 -14.50
CA GLY A 184 10.11 -13.74 -15.55
C GLY A 184 9.21 -14.96 -15.34
N LEU A 185 8.03 -14.77 -14.75
CA LEU A 185 7.07 -15.83 -14.42
C LEU A 185 5.99 -15.96 -15.50
N PRO A 186 5.37 -17.15 -15.65
CA PRO A 186 4.37 -17.41 -16.68
C PRO A 186 3.13 -16.52 -16.53
N GLN A 187 2.73 -15.82 -17.59
CA GLN A 187 1.60 -14.87 -17.61
C GLN A 187 0.23 -15.55 -17.40
N GLU A 188 0.12 -16.83 -17.74
CA GLU A 188 -1.09 -17.63 -17.54
C GLU A 188 -1.40 -17.92 -16.06
N ARG A 189 -0.49 -17.60 -15.15
CA ARG A 189 -0.65 -17.80 -13.70
C ARG A 189 -1.32 -16.62 -12.98
N VAL A 190 -1.74 -15.56 -13.66
CA VAL A 190 -2.40 -14.38 -13.06
C VAL A 190 -3.47 -14.81 -12.03
N GLY A 191 -4.41 -15.68 -12.40
CA GLY A 191 -5.46 -16.14 -11.49
C GLY A 191 -4.95 -16.87 -10.24
N GLN A 192 -3.81 -17.60 -10.34
CA GLN A 192 -3.19 -18.23 -9.18
C GLN A 192 -2.58 -17.19 -8.23
N PHE A 193 -1.91 -16.18 -8.78
CA PHE A 193 -1.30 -15.11 -7.98
C PHE A 193 -2.37 -14.25 -7.30
N LEU A 194 -3.49 -13.96 -7.97
CA LEU A 194 -4.67 -13.33 -7.37
C LEU A 194 -5.20 -14.14 -6.18
N ALA A 195 -5.35 -15.45 -6.35
CA ALA A 195 -5.86 -16.29 -5.27
C ALA A 195 -4.90 -16.32 -4.06
N TRP A 196 -3.60 -16.29 -4.29
CA TRP A 196 -2.61 -16.22 -3.24
C TRP A 196 -2.61 -14.87 -2.53
N GLU A 197 -2.62 -13.77 -3.28
CA GLU A 197 -2.68 -12.41 -2.76
C GLU A 197 -3.91 -12.22 -1.88
N HIS A 198 -5.09 -12.64 -2.36
CA HIS A 198 -6.32 -12.59 -1.59
C HIS A 198 -6.20 -13.35 -0.27
N LYS A 199 -5.64 -14.56 -0.28
CA LYS A 199 -5.42 -15.37 0.94
C LYS A 199 -4.48 -14.68 1.93
N LEU A 200 -3.43 -14.01 1.46
CA LEU A 200 -2.44 -13.39 2.34
C LEU A 200 -2.93 -12.08 2.96
N LEU A 201 -3.71 -11.30 2.23
CA LEU A 201 -3.99 -9.91 2.58
C LEU A 201 -5.45 -9.64 2.96
N HIS A 202 -6.38 -10.49 2.52
CA HIS A 202 -7.82 -10.24 2.67
C HIS A 202 -8.58 -11.37 3.38
N GLU A 203 -7.95 -12.52 3.60
CA GLU A 203 -8.56 -13.65 4.26
C GLU A 203 -8.54 -13.47 5.79
N PRO A 204 -9.67 -13.63 6.52
CA PRO A 204 -9.69 -13.52 7.98
C PRO A 204 -9.22 -14.79 8.70
N ASP A 205 -9.23 -15.96 8.04
CA ASP A 205 -8.81 -17.23 8.65
C ASP A 205 -7.28 -17.38 8.63
N LEU A 206 -6.68 -17.44 9.81
CA LEU A 206 -5.25 -17.59 9.97
C LEU A 206 -4.69 -18.85 9.28
N ASN A 207 -5.42 -19.96 9.26
CA ASN A 207 -4.97 -21.19 8.60
C ASN A 207 -4.91 -21.02 7.09
N GLU A 208 -5.85 -20.28 6.50
CA GLU A 208 -5.85 -19.96 5.08
C GLU A 208 -4.71 -18.99 4.73
N ILE A 209 -4.43 -18.02 5.59
CA ILE A 209 -3.27 -17.13 5.44
C ILE A 209 -1.96 -17.95 5.47
N ILE A 210 -1.80 -18.85 6.44
CA ILE A 210 -0.64 -19.74 6.55
C ILE A 210 -0.51 -20.63 5.30
N ALA A 211 -1.62 -21.22 4.85
CA ALA A 211 -1.61 -22.08 3.66
C ALA A 211 -1.24 -21.29 2.39
N GLY A 212 -1.79 -20.08 2.22
CA GLY A 212 -1.43 -19.18 1.14
C GLY A 212 0.05 -18.77 1.17
N THR A 213 0.53 -18.37 2.35
CA THR A 213 1.94 -18.01 2.56
C THR A 213 2.86 -19.18 2.18
N ARG A 214 2.55 -20.39 2.64
CA ARG A 214 3.32 -21.60 2.31
C ARG A 214 3.36 -21.83 0.80
N ALA A 215 2.22 -21.74 0.12
CA ALA A 215 2.12 -21.96 -1.31
C ALA A 215 2.98 -20.95 -2.11
N VAL A 216 2.99 -19.68 -1.72
CA VAL A 216 3.86 -18.66 -2.36
C VAL A 216 5.33 -18.94 -2.10
N VAL A 217 5.70 -19.24 -0.85
CA VAL A 217 7.10 -19.54 -0.46
C VAL A 217 7.63 -20.75 -1.22
N ASP A 218 6.87 -21.84 -1.26
CA ASP A 218 7.28 -23.07 -1.96
C ASP A 218 7.44 -22.81 -3.47
N TYR A 219 6.51 -22.06 -4.07
CA TYR A 219 6.61 -21.68 -5.48
C TYR A 219 7.85 -20.79 -5.75
N LEU A 220 8.10 -19.79 -4.91
CA LEU A 220 9.27 -18.92 -5.09
C LEU A 220 10.58 -19.70 -4.94
N ARG A 221 10.67 -20.62 -3.98
CA ARG A 221 11.83 -21.54 -3.83
C ARG A 221 12.04 -22.37 -5.08
N GLU A 222 10.98 -22.97 -5.63
CA GLU A 222 11.05 -23.71 -6.89
C GLU A 222 11.59 -22.83 -8.03
N GLN A 223 11.09 -21.60 -8.15
CA GLN A 223 11.54 -20.67 -9.19
C GLN A 223 12.99 -20.22 -9.00
N ILE A 224 13.45 -20.03 -7.78
CA ILE A 224 14.85 -19.72 -7.47
C ILE A 224 15.75 -20.88 -7.91
N GLU A 225 15.41 -22.11 -7.56
CA GLU A 225 16.19 -23.29 -7.98
C GLU A 225 16.19 -23.46 -9.51
N ASP A 226 15.07 -23.23 -10.18
CA ASP A 226 15.01 -23.24 -11.66
C ASP A 226 16.00 -22.23 -12.25
N ARG A 227 16.06 -20.98 -11.72
CA ARG A 227 16.96 -19.94 -12.21
C ARG A 227 18.42 -20.18 -11.89
N ARG A 228 18.75 -20.95 -10.86
CA ARG A 228 20.13 -21.40 -10.60
C ARG A 228 20.63 -22.30 -11.73
N VAL A 229 19.76 -23.15 -12.27
CA VAL A 229 20.08 -24.08 -13.35
C VAL A 229 19.90 -23.43 -14.73
N ARG A 230 18.86 -22.59 -14.90
CA ARG A 230 18.46 -21.97 -16.16
C ARG A 230 18.26 -20.45 -15.97
N PRO A 231 19.34 -19.68 -15.91
CA PRO A 231 19.27 -18.22 -15.75
C PRO A 231 18.45 -17.57 -16.88
N ARG A 232 17.70 -16.51 -16.54
CA ARG A 232 16.91 -15.69 -17.47
C ARG A 232 17.18 -14.21 -17.22
N ASP A 233 16.69 -13.34 -18.10
CA ASP A 233 16.71 -11.88 -17.88
C ASP A 233 15.51 -11.48 -17.02
N ASP A 234 15.58 -11.77 -15.70
CA ASP A 234 14.51 -11.52 -14.73
C ASP A 234 15.07 -11.13 -13.35
N LEU A 235 14.20 -10.68 -12.45
CA LEU A 235 14.60 -10.25 -11.10
C LEU A 235 15.05 -11.41 -10.20
N ILE A 236 14.58 -12.63 -10.43
CA ILE A 236 15.05 -13.81 -9.68
C ILE A 236 16.50 -14.09 -10.01
N THR A 237 16.84 -14.17 -11.31
CA THR A 237 18.22 -14.35 -11.77
C THR A 237 19.12 -13.20 -11.30
N PHE A 238 18.62 -11.97 -11.38
CA PHE A 238 19.34 -10.82 -10.85
C PHE A 238 19.64 -11.01 -9.35
N GLY A 239 18.65 -11.37 -8.53
CA GLY A 239 18.84 -11.61 -7.09
C GLY A 239 19.86 -12.72 -6.77
N ILE A 240 19.90 -13.78 -7.59
CA ILE A 240 20.91 -14.86 -7.46
C ILE A 240 22.32 -14.35 -7.75
N THR A 241 22.46 -13.43 -8.70
CA THR A 241 23.77 -13.04 -9.27
C THR A 241 24.32 -11.73 -8.72
N VAL A 242 23.46 -10.89 -8.12
CA VAL A 242 23.88 -9.58 -7.61
C VAL A 242 24.91 -9.72 -6.51
N GLU A 243 25.96 -8.92 -6.57
CA GLU A 243 27.06 -8.93 -5.62
C GLU A 243 27.47 -7.51 -5.25
N GLN A 244 27.69 -7.27 -3.97
CA GLN A 244 28.17 -6.00 -3.42
C GLN A 244 29.31 -6.28 -2.45
N ASN A 245 30.50 -5.76 -2.76
CA ASN A 245 31.70 -5.93 -1.94
C ASN A 245 32.06 -7.41 -1.65
N GLY A 246 31.91 -8.29 -2.65
CA GLY A 246 32.17 -9.72 -2.52
C GLY A 246 31.09 -10.52 -1.81
N ARG A 247 29.95 -9.91 -1.45
CA ARG A 247 28.79 -10.55 -0.82
C ARG A 247 27.62 -10.64 -1.77
N ARG A 248 26.98 -11.82 -1.81
CA ARG A 248 25.71 -12.07 -2.49
C ARG A 248 24.58 -12.15 -1.47
N LEU A 249 23.33 -12.13 -1.95
CA LEU A 249 22.18 -12.45 -1.10
C LEU A 249 22.28 -13.91 -0.63
N THR A 250 21.96 -14.14 0.64
CA THR A 250 21.74 -15.52 1.13
C THR A 250 20.44 -16.07 0.55
N ASP A 251 20.18 -17.36 0.71
CA ASP A 251 18.94 -17.98 0.21
C ASP A 251 17.70 -17.39 0.88
N ASP A 252 17.76 -17.11 2.19
CA ASP A 252 16.69 -16.47 2.95
C ASP A 252 16.49 -15.00 2.54
N GLU A 253 17.58 -14.27 2.29
CA GLU A 253 17.50 -12.88 1.79
C GLU A 253 16.92 -12.82 0.38
N LEU A 254 17.28 -13.77 -0.49
CA LEU A 254 16.74 -13.87 -1.83
C LEU A 254 15.26 -14.24 -1.82
N LEU A 255 14.85 -15.21 -0.99
CA LEU A 255 13.45 -15.56 -0.77
C LEU A 255 12.69 -14.36 -0.27
N GLY A 256 13.18 -13.70 0.80
CA GLY A 256 12.57 -12.52 1.37
C GLY A 256 12.46 -11.34 0.38
N PHE A 257 13.43 -11.17 -0.51
CA PHE A 257 13.38 -10.20 -1.60
C PHE A 257 12.26 -10.52 -2.60
N CYS A 258 12.19 -11.75 -3.09
CA CYS A 258 11.16 -12.17 -4.03
C CYS A 258 9.75 -12.09 -3.40
N PHE A 259 9.61 -12.50 -2.14
CA PHE A 259 8.34 -12.44 -1.42
C PHE A 259 7.92 -11.00 -1.12
N ASN A 260 8.87 -10.11 -0.78
CA ASN A 260 8.59 -8.68 -0.57
C ASN A 260 8.11 -8.01 -1.86
N LEU A 261 8.65 -8.36 -3.02
CA LEU A 261 8.16 -7.85 -4.30
C LEU A 261 6.74 -8.33 -4.60
N PHE A 262 6.41 -9.57 -4.23
CA PHE A 262 5.07 -10.10 -4.36
C PHE A 262 4.07 -9.31 -3.50
N ILE A 263 4.33 -9.17 -2.19
CA ILE A 263 3.44 -8.47 -1.27
C ILE A 263 3.34 -6.97 -1.60
N GLY A 264 4.49 -6.32 -1.83
CA GLY A 264 4.54 -4.85 -1.97
C GLY A 264 4.10 -4.33 -3.33
N GLY A 265 4.08 -5.17 -4.37
CA GLY A 265 3.86 -4.74 -5.74
C GLY A 265 2.43 -4.93 -6.27
N LEU A 266 1.58 -5.66 -5.58
CA LEU A 266 0.26 -6.02 -6.09
C LEU A 266 -0.83 -5.12 -5.53
N ASP A 267 -1.21 -5.31 -4.29
CA ASP A 267 -2.36 -4.65 -3.67
C ASP A 267 -2.20 -3.13 -3.53
N THR A 268 -0.98 -2.66 -3.31
CA THR A 268 -0.74 -1.21 -3.17
C THR A 268 -0.99 -0.43 -4.46
N VAL A 269 -0.62 -0.98 -5.62
CA VAL A 269 -0.83 -0.34 -6.92
C VAL A 269 -2.30 -0.41 -7.30
N SER A 270 -2.95 -1.57 -7.13
CA SER A 270 -4.39 -1.79 -7.34
C SER A 270 -5.22 -0.78 -6.56
N THR A 271 -4.92 -0.63 -5.28
CA THR A 271 -5.61 0.29 -4.37
C THR A 271 -5.46 1.75 -4.80
N ASN A 272 -4.23 2.19 -5.11
CA ASN A 272 -4.02 3.58 -5.53
C ASN A 272 -4.70 3.87 -6.87
N MET A 273 -4.70 2.93 -7.83
CA MET A 273 -5.49 3.07 -9.05
C MET A 273 -6.99 3.17 -8.75
N ALA A 274 -7.51 2.30 -7.89
CA ALA A 274 -8.93 2.32 -7.52
C ALA A 274 -9.36 3.69 -6.98
N TRP A 275 -8.59 4.30 -6.11
CA TRP A 275 -8.88 5.64 -5.58
C TRP A 275 -8.82 6.72 -6.65
N GLN A 276 -7.86 6.66 -7.59
CA GLN A 276 -7.76 7.62 -8.69
C GLN A 276 -8.94 7.50 -9.65
N PHE A 277 -9.34 6.28 -10.00
CA PHE A 277 -10.50 6.05 -10.87
C PHE A 277 -11.82 6.39 -10.19
N LEU A 278 -11.96 6.10 -8.89
CA LEU A 278 -13.11 6.53 -8.10
C LEU A 278 -13.23 8.06 -8.07
N HIS A 279 -12.10 8.76 -7.85
CA HIS A 279 -12.06 10.22 -7.90
C HIS A 279 -12.55 10.75 -9.27
N LEU A 280 -11.98 10.24 -10.34
CA LEU A 280 -12.32 10.69 -11.68
C LEU A 280 -13.76 10.34 -12.08
N ALA A 281 -14.30 9.22 -11.63
CA ALA A 281 -15.70 8.84 -11.86
C ALA A 281 -16.71 9.78 -11.16
N GLU A 282 -16.27 10.50 -10.14
CA GLU A 282 -17.10 11.49 -9.41
C GLU A 282 -16.82 12.94 -9.80
N HIS A 283 -15.66 13.21 -10.43
CA HIS A 283 -15.19 14.57 -10.77
C HIS A 283 -14.92 14.67 -12.28
N HIS A 284 -15.99 14.81 -13.06
CA HIS A 284 -15.93 14.85 -14.52
C HIS A 284 -15.11 16.02 -15.05
N ASP A 285 -15.09 17.16 -14.35
CA ASP A 285 -14.24 18.31 -14.73
C ASP A 285 -12.76 17.94 -14.67
N ASP A 286 -12.32 17.19 -13.64
CA ASP A 286 -10.95 16.70 -13.53
C ASP A 286 -10.64 15.66 -14.60
N GLN A 287 -11.59 14.77 -14.88
CA GLN A 287 -11.50 13.82 -15.98
C GLN A 287 -11.32 14.52 -17.34
N ALA A 288 -12.11 15.60 -17.59
CA ALA A 288 -12.01 16.39 -18.82
C ALA A 288 -10.66 17.15 -18.91
N ARG A 289 -10.18 17.72 -17.79
CA ARG A 289 -8.86 18.38 -17.74
C ARG A 289 -7.72 17.43 -18.09
N LEU A 290 -7.71 16.21 -17.54
CA LEU A 290 -6.68 15.21 -17.82
C LEU A 290 -6.72 14.70 -19.27
N ARG A 291 -7.92 14.65 -19.90
CA ARG A 291 -8.03 14.33 -21.33
C ARG A 291 -7.50 15.45 -22.21
N ALA A 292 -7.79 16.70 -21.85
CA ALA A 292 -7.35 17.87 -22.58
C ALA A 292 -5.83 18.11 -22.46
N ASP A 293 -5.26 17.83 -21.30
CA ASP A 293 -3.83 17.98 -21.02
C ASP A 293 -3.23 16.74 -20.31
N PRO A 294 -2.83 15.72 -21.05
CA PRO A 294 -2.19 14.53 -20.49
C PRO A 294 -0.85 14.80 -19.78
N GLN A 295 -0.21 15.96 -20.00
CA GLN A 295 1.02 16.32 -19.29
C GLN A 295 0.77 16.64 -17.82
N LEU A 296 -0.47 16.88 -17.44
CA LEU A 296 -0.87 17.08 -16.05
C LEU A 296 -0.89 15.75 -15.25
N LEU A 297 -0.97 14.60 -15.91
CA LEU A 297 -1.09 13.28 -15.26
C LEU A 297 -0.06 13.01 -14.16
N PRO A 298 1.25 13.30 -14.32
CA PRO A 298 2.22 13.04 -13.24
C PRO A 298 1.91 13.83 -11.96
N ALA A 299 1.54 15.10 -12.07
CA ALA A 299 1.18 15.95 -10.93
C ALA A 299 -0.15 15.51 -10.31
N ALA A 300 -1.14 15.19 -11.14
CA ALA A 300 -2.45 14.71 -10.71
C ALA A 300 -2.36 13.37 -9.97
N ILE A 301 -1.53 12.44 -10.44
CA ILE A 301 -1.28 11.16 -9.77
C ILE A 301 -0.68 11.39 -8.38
N ASP A 302 0.35 12.22 -8.27
CA ASP A 302 0.98 12.51 -6.98
C ASP A 302 0.00 13.22 -6.02
N GLU A 303 -0.84 14.13 -6.52
CA GLU A 303 -1.88 14.77 -5.70
C GLU A 303 -2.96 13.77 -5.27
N MET A 304 -3.47 12.95 -6.17
CA MET A 304 -4.43 11.91 -5.80
C MET A 304 -3.82 10.88 -4.85
N MET A 305 -2.54 10.55 -4.98
CA MET A 305 -1.81 9.74 -4.00
C MET A 305 -1.62 10.43 -2.66
N ARG A 306 -1.49 11.75 -2.61
CA ARG A 306 -1.50 12.52 -1.36
C ARG A 306 -2.86 12.41 -0.67
N PHE A 307 -3.91 12.77 -1.38
CA PHE A 307 -5.26 12.86 -0.82
C PHE A 307 -5.83 11.48 -0.47
N TYR A 308 -5.69 10.52 -1.39
CA TYR A 308 -6.16 9.14 -1.23
C TYR A 308 -5.05 8.19 -0.77
N ALA A 309 -4.04 8.69 -0.05
CA ALA A 309 -3.02 7.82 0.49
C ALA A 309 -3.68 6.63 1.22
N ALA A 310 -3.21 5.43 0.92
CA ALA A 310 -3.96 4.23 1.29
C ALA A 310 -3.20 3.31 2.26
N VAL A 311 -1.90 3.56 2.47
CA VAL A 311 -1.02 2.61 3.17
C VAL A 311 -0.67 3.10 4.56
N ALA A 312 -0.75 2.21 5.54
CA ALA A 312 -0.14 2.37 6.85
C ALA A 312 0.97 1.32 7.03
N THR A 313 2.14 1.77 7.49
CA THR A 313 3.23 0.89 7.90
C THR A 313 3.44 0.99 9.40
N SER A 314 4.26 0.14 9.99
CA SER A 314 4.53 0.21 11.42
C SER A 314 6.03 0.21 11.74
N ARG A 315 6.35 0.68 12.93
CA ARG A 315 7.66 0.54 13.56
C ARG A 315 7.47 0.05 15.00
N GLU A 316 8.50 -0.53 15.55
CA GLU A 316 8.57 -0.79 16.98
C GLU A 316 9.63 0.09 17.62
N CYS A 317 9.31 0.70 18.73
CA CYS A 317 10.25 1.46 19.54
C CYS A 317 11.23 0.49 20.22
N VAL A 318 12.53 0.73 20.09
CA VAL A 318 13.59 -0.09 20.72
C VAL A 318 14.33 0.67 21.83
N ASN A 319 14.34 1.99 21.81
CA ASN A 319 14.86 2.84 22.88
C ASN A 319 13.83 3.91 23.23
N GLU A 320 13.68 4.22 24.51
CA GLU A 320 12.77 5.29 24.94
C GLU A 320 13.12 6.62 24.24
N THR A 321 12.11 7.24 23.64
CA THR A 321 12.29 8.46 22.85
C THR A 321 11.06 9.35 22.87
N GLN A 322 11.21 10.61 22.44
CA GLN A 322 10.11 11.55 22.31
C GLN A 322 9.56 11.54 20.88
N LEU A 323 8.24 11.48 20.75
CA LEU A 323 7.50 11.64 19.52
C LEU A 323 6.45 12.75 19.71
N GLY A 324 6.74 13.95 19.21
CA GLY A 324 5.96 15.13 19.61
C GLY A 324 5.97 15.31 21.12
N GLU A 325 4.79 15.39 21.74
CA GLU A 325 4.65 15.59 23.19
C GLU A 325 4.58 14.28 24.00
N VAL A 326 4.65 13.10 23.32
CA VAL A 326 4.53 11.81 24.02
C VAL A 326 5.89 11.10 24.15
N THR A 327 6.06 10.37 25.24
CA THR A 327 7.20 9.47 25.43
C THR A 327 6.82 8.08 24.94
N VAL A 328 7.50 7.60 23.88
CA VAL A 328 7.34 6.26 23.34
C VAL A 328 8.38 5.34 23.97
N ARG A 329 7.98 4.17 24.42
CA ARG A 329 8.83 3.25 25.20
C ARG A 329 9.18 1.99 24.42
N PRO A 330 10.29 1.32 24.77
CA PRO A 330 10.67 0.06 24.16
C PRO A 330 9.52 -0.96 24.16
N GLY A 331 9.25 -1.53 22.99
CA GLY A 331 8.14 -2.45 22.74
C GLY A 331 6.85 -1.78 22.27
N ASP A 332 6.70 -0.45 22.38
CA ASP A 332 5.54 0.25 21.82
C ASP A 332 5.56 0.15 20.28
N LYS A 333 4.38 -0.07 19.70
CA LYS A 333 4.20 0.03 18.25
C LYS A 333 3.84 1.47 17.86
N VAL A 334 4.34 1.90 16.71
CA VAL A 334 3.98 3.18 16.08
C VAL A 334 3.42 2.87 14.69
N LEU A 335 2.18 3.26 14.44
CA LEU A 335 1.51 3.09 13.14
C LEU A 335 1.68 4.37 12.32
N LEU A 336 2.31 4.26 11.17
CA LEU A 336 2.57 5.36 10.24
C LEU A 336 1.50 5.38 9.15
N ALA A 337 0.37 5.99 9.48
CA ALA A 337 -0.80 6.10 8.61
C ALA A 337 -0.61 7.25 7.61
N THR A 338 -0.10 6.94 6.41
CA THR A 338 0.19 7.96 5.38
C THR A 338 -1.04 8.75 4.97
N PHE A 339 -2.23 8.14 5.06
CA PHE A 339 -3.50 8.79 4.77
C PHE A 339 -3.84 9.91 5.78
N LEU A 340 -3.43 9.82 7.02
CA LEU A 340 -3.57 10.94 7.96
C LEU A 340 -2.65 12.09 7.59
N ALA A 341 -1.36 11.79 7.36
CA ALA A 341 -0.38 12.81 7.00
C ALA A 341 -0.67 13.47 5.65
N GLY A 342 -1.33 12.79 4.73
CA GLY A 342 -1.81 13.37 3.47
C GLY A 342 -2.79 14.53 3.64
N HIS A 343 -3.46 14.62 4.79
CA HIS A 343 -4.43 15.67 5.13
C HIS A 343 -3.91 16.65 6.19
N ASP A 344 -2.60 16.70 6.41
CA ASP A 344 -1.98 17.57 7.41
C ASP A 344 -2.10 19.06 7.05
N PRO A 345 -2.88 19.86 7.82
CA PRO A 345 -3.09 21.26 7.52
C PRO A 345 -1.86 22.14 7.79
N ALA A 346 -0.87 21.63 8.52
CA ALA A 346 0.39 22.33 8.72
C ALA A 346 1.31 22.22 7.49
N THR A 347 1.11 21.20 6.64
CA THR A 347 1.92 20.94 5.46
C THR A 347 1.24 21.34 4.17
N TYR A 348 -0.09 21.19 4.09
CA TYR A 348 -0.84 21.43 2.85
C TYR A 348 -1.91 22.50 3.02
N ASP A 349 -1.90 23.49 2.13
CA ASP A 349 -3.03 24.44 1.99
C ASP A 349 -4.24 23.69 1.44
N ASP A 350 -5.45 23.95 1.98
CA ASP A 350 -6.67 23.23 1.60
C ASP A 350 -6.47 21.69 1.55
N PRO A 351 -6.04 21.03 2.65
CA PRO A 351 -5.67 19.62 2.64
C PRO A 351 -6.83 18.69 2.26
N GLU A 352 -8.07 19.15 2.46
CA GLU A 352 -9.32 18.44 2.16
C GLU A 352 -9.77 18.57 0.69
N LYS A 353 -8.96 19.16 -0.18
CA LYS A 353 -9.24 19.27 -1.61
C LYS A 353 -8.19 18.55 -2.43
N VAL A 354 -8.63 17.90 -3.51
CA VAL A 354 -7.75 17.47 -4.58
C VAL A 354 -7.49 18.63 -5.52
N ILE A 355 -6.24 19.00 -5.72
CA ILE A 355 -5.81 20.06 -6.63
C ILE A 355 -4.78 19.42 -7.57
N LEU A 356 -5.20 19.04 -8.78
CA LEU A 356 -4.44 18.19 -9.72
C LEU A 356 -3.02 18.68 -10.02
N ASP A 357 -2.78 19.98 -9.93
CA ASP A 357 -1.49 20.64 -10.19
C ASP A 357 -0.83 21.21 -8.92
N ARG A 358 -1.19 20.70 -7.74
CA ARG A 358 -0.61 21.16 -6.45
C ARG A 358 0.92 21.10 -6.43
N GLY A 359 1.54 20.06 -7.00
CA GLY A 359 2.98 19.88 -7.03
C GLY A 359 3.62 19.62 -5.67
N ALA A 360 2.82 19.32 -4.64
CA ALA A 360 3.30 19.07 -3.29
C ALA A 360 3.92 17.68 -3.17
N ARG A 361 4.97 17.56 -2.33
CA ARG A 361 5.52 16.26 -1.94
C ARG A 361 4.58 15.58 -0.96
N HIS A 362 4.48 14.25 -1.04
CA HIS A 362 3.66 13.44 -0.16
C HIS A 362 4.44 12.25 0.42
N VAL A 363 3.91 11.63 1.47
CA VAL A 363 4.54 10.50 2.18
C VAL A 363 3.94 9.14 1.82
N SER A 364 3.12 9.04 0.77
CA SER A 364 2.45 7.80 0.39
C SER A 364 3.41 6.68 -0.03
N PHE A 365 4.64 7.02 -0.42
CA PHE A 365 5.74 6.09 -0.65
C PHE A 365 6.64 5.89 0.58
N GLY A 366 6.24 6.36 1.76
CA GLY A 366 7.10 6.42 2.93
C GLY A 366 8.15 7.53 2.83
N TYR A 367 9.17 7.46 3.69
CA TYR A 367 10.26 8.43 3.76
C TYR A 367 11.55 7.79 4.26
N GLY A 368 12.70 8.48 4.11
CA GLY A 368 14.00 8.08 4.65
C GLY A 368 14.58 6.82 4.00
N SER A 369 15.25 5.99 4.80
CA SER A 369 15.95 4.80 4.32
C SER A 369 15.02 3.78 3.66
N HIS A 370 13.80 3.65 4.15
CA HIS A 370 12.78 2.73 3.64
C HIS A 370 11.84 3.34 2.59
N LEU A 371 12.19 4.48 1.97
CA LEU A 371 11.44 5.01 0.83
C LEU A 371 11.18 3.90 -0.20
N CYS A 372 9.94 3.81 -0.68
CA CYS A 372 9.48 2.72 -1.56
C CYS A 372 10.43 2.51 -2.76
N ILE A 373 10.92 1.28 -2.89
CA ILE A 373 11.82 0.94 -4.00
C ILE A 373 11.10 0.92 -5.33
N GLY A 374 9.80 0.55 -5.33
CA GLY A 374 8.96 0.43 -6.52
C GLY A 374 8.31 1.73 -6.98
N MET A 375 8.58 2.88 -6.34
CA MET A 375 7.83 4.11 -6.59
C MET A 375 7.86 4.58 -8.05
N HIS A 376 8.95 4.32 -8.78
CA HIS A 376 9.06 4.68 -10.21
C HIS A 376 8.23 3.76 -11.10
N LEU A 377 8.11 2.49 -10.73
CA LEU A 377 7.24 1.53 -11.41
C LEU A 377 5.78 1.86 -11.14
N ALA A 378 5.40 2.01 -9.87
CA ALA A 378 4.02 2.30 -9.47
C ALA A 378 3.46 3.57 -10.14
N ARG A 379 4.24 4.67 -10.14
CA ARG A 379 3.84 5.88 -10.88
C ARG A 379 3.67 5.65 -12.37
N ARG A 380 4.49 4.80 -12.96
CA ARG A 380 4.40 4.45 -14.38
C ARG A 380 3.18 3.60 -14.67
N GLU A 381 2.89 2.61 -13.84
CA GLU A 381 1.69 1.78 -13.98
C GLU A 381 0.42 2.62 -13.88
N MET A 382 0.31 3.47 -12.85
CA MET A 382 -0.83 4.37 -12.68
C MET A 382 -0.97 5.35 -13.85
N ARG A 383 0.14 5.93 -14.32
CA ARG A 383 0.13 6.84 -15.47
C ARG A 383 -0.35 6.14 -16.73
N ILE A 384 0.19 4.97 -17.05
CA ILE A 384 -0.19 4.20 -18.22
C ILE A 384 -1.67 3.77 -18.14
N ALA A 385 -2.11 3.30 -16.98
CA ALA A 385 -3.52 2.94 -16.77
C ALA A 385 -4.45 4.11 -17.07
N LEU A 386 -4.15 5.30 -16.53
CA LEU A 386 -4.94 6.51 -16.77
C LEU A 386 -4.86 6.98 -18.23
N GLU A 387 -3.66 7.02 -18.83
CA GLU A 387 -3.48 7.40 -20.25
C GLU A 387 -4.30 6.51 -21.16
N GLU A 388 -4.19 5.19 -21.01
CA GLU A 388 -4.88 4.24 -21.88
C GLU A 388 -6.39 4.25 -21.64
N PHE A 389 -6.83 4.30 -20.38
CA PHE A 389 -8.27 4.32 -20.06
C PHE A 389 -8.94 5.61 -20.53
N LEU A 390 -8.34 6.76 -20.24
CA LEU A 390 -8.85 8.04 -20.72
C LEU A 390 -8.87 8.17 -22.25
N ARG A 391 -7.98 7.47 -22.95
CA ARG A 391 -7.96 7.45 -24.43
C ARG A 391 -9.04 6.55 -25.02
N GLU A 392 -9.24 5.36 -24.44
CA GLU A 392 -10.08 4.30 -25.05
C GLU A 392 -11.53 4.35 -24.57
N VAL A 393 -11.77 4.84 -23.35
CA VAL A 393 -13.09 4.87 -22.69
C VAL A 393 -13.61 6.32 -22.70
N PRO A 394 -14.88 6.58 -23.08
CA PRO A 394 -15.48 7.93 -22.98
C PRO A 394 -15.53 8.44 -21.53
N GLU A 395 -16.22 9.55 -21.31
CA GLU A 395 -16.53 10.01 -19.95
C GLU A 395 -17.24 8.89 -19.19
N PHE A 396 -16.74 8.56 -18.00
CA PHE A 396 -17.24 7.47 -17.16
C PHE A 396 -17.66 7.97 -15.79
N SER A 397 -18.58 7.24 -15.19
CA SER A 397 -19.15 7.50 -13.86
C SER A 397 -19.21 6.22 -13.06
N ILE A 398 -19.47 6.35 -11.75
CA ILE A 398 -19.88 5.21 -10.92
C ILE A 398 -21.25 4.73 -11.41
N ALA A 399 -21.48 3.42 -11.48
CA ALA A 399 -22.79 2.86 -11.83
C ALA A 399 -23.88 3.40 -10.88
N PRO A 400 -25.09 3.78 -11.38
CA PRO A 400 -26.10 4.48 -10.58
C PRO A 400 -26.51 3.78 -9.27
N ASP A 401 -26.54 2.45 -9.26
CA ASP A 401 -26.96 1.65 -8.10
C ASP A 401 -25.78 0.99 -7.39
N ALA A 402 -24.56 1.53 -7.56
CA ALA A 402 -23.37 0.96 -6.96
C ALA A 402 -23.38 1.08 -5.43
N ASP A 403 -23.24 -0.05 -4.75
CA ASP A 403 -23.05 -0.12 -3.30
C ASP A 403 -21.57 -0.37 -3.01
N ILE A 404 -20.79 0.72 -2.95
CA ILE A 404 -19.34 0.63 -2.71
C ILE A 404 -19.08 0.42 -1.23
N THR A 405 -18.42 -0.68 -0.91
CA THR A 405 -17.92 -0.98 0.44
C THR A 405 -16.40 -0.83 0.44
N TYR A 406 -15.88 -0.27 1.53
CA TYR A 406 -14.45 -0.07 1.71
C TYR A 406 -13.90 -1.01 2.77
N TYR A 407 -12.73 -1.55 2.51
CA TYR A 407 -11.94 -2.32 3.46
C TYR A 407 -10.96 -1.41 4.18
N LEU A 408 -10.86 -1.58 5.51
CA LEU A 408 -9.99 -0.78 6.37
C LEU A 408 -8.99 -1.69 7.06
N ALA A 409 -7.71 -1.46 6.79
CA ALA A 409 -6.61 -2.21 7.39
C ALA A 409 -5.30 -1.41 7.29
N ALA A 410 -4.16 -2.09 7.20
CA ALA A 410 -2.90 -1.48 6.79
C ALA A 410 -2.96 -0.89 5.37
N ILE A 411 -3.92 -1.36 4.56
CA ILE A 411 -4.28 -0.77 3.26
C ILE A 411 -5.78 -0.49 3.30
N ILE A 412 -6.18 0.73 2.93
CA ILE A 412 -7.58 1.14 2.83
C ILE A 412 -8.00 1.19 1.36
N GLN A 413 -9.02 0.43 0.96
CA GLN A 413 -9.39 0.31 -0.44
C GLN A 413 -10.90 0.10 -0.65
N PRO A 414 -11.45 0.52 -1.80
CA PRO A 414 -12.76 0.05 -2.25
C PRO A 414 -12.68 -1.45 -2.58
N ILE A 415 -13.68 -2.22 -2.14
CA ILE A 415 -13.76 -3.66 -2.44
C ILE A 415 -14.24 -3.88 -3.87
N THR A 416 -15.16 -3.02 -4.31
CA THR A 416 -15.71 -3.02 -5.67
C THR A 416 -15.76 -1.59 -6.21
N LEU A 417 -15.63 -1.44 -7.53
CA LEU A 417 -15.75 -0.15 -8.20
C LEU A 417 -16.41 -0.34 -9.58
N PRO A 418 -17.74 -0.48 -9.62
CA PRO A 418 -18.46 -0.59 -10.89
C PRO A 418 -18.50 0.76 -11.61
N LEU A 419 -17.87 0.82 -12.79
CA LEU A 419 -17.82 1.97 -13.67
C LEU A 419 -18.71 1.76 -14.89
N VAL A 420 -19.36 2.85 -15.35
CA VAL A 420 -20.20 2.86 -16.56
C VAL A 420 -19.87 4.05 -17.42
N TRP A 421 -20.06 3.92 -18.74
CA TRP A 421 -19.89 4.97 -19.73
C TRP A 421 -20.88 4.81 -20.89
N GLY A 422 -21.06 5.86 -21.69
CA GLY A 422 -21.88 5.80 -22.91
C GLY A 422 -21.22 4.88 -23.95
N ALA A 423 -22.04 4.05 -24.63
CA ALA A 423 -21.60 3.21 -25.74
C ALA A 423 -21.27 4.03 -27.01
#